data_ff470b36fd9df8ca8a189a8d032ce40d
#
_entry.id   ff470b36fd9df8ca8a189a8d032ce40d
#
_cell.length_a   1.000
_cell.length_b   1.000
_cell.length_c   1.000
_cell.angle_alpha   90.00
_cell.angle_beta   90.00
_cell.angle_gamma   90.00
#
_symmetry.space_group_name_H-M   'P 1'
#
loop_
_entity.id
_entity.type
_entity.pdbx_description
1 polymer ?
#
loop_
_entity_poly.entity_id
_entity_poly.type
_entity_poly.pdbx_seq_one_letter_code
_entity_poly.pdbx_strand_id
1 'polypeptide(L)'
;MMLLQIYFAIETDRTDDFETMYAEVYVPALRVQQGYMRSDLLRLFPPDVTAEIKAVPTEYNYQMELVFDTEANRRLWAASPEHVTAWDAASGMASQVAWRAYDMVDEDQM
;
A
#
# COMPACT_ATOMS: atom_id res chain seq x y z
N MET A 1 -6.85 -11.88 -11.00
CA MET A 1 -6.43 -10.64 -10.29
C MET A 1 -5.31 -10.93 -9.31
N MET A 2 -4.49 -9.96 -9.05
CA MET A 2 -3.40 -10.05 -8.10
C MET A 2 -3.47 -8.91 -7.10
N LEU A 3 -2.93 -9.14 -5.90
CA LEU A 3 -2.86 -8.16 -4.82
C LEU A 3 -1.40 -7.97 -4.42
N LEU A 4 -0.95 -6.71 -4.42
CA LEU A 4 0.35 -6.32 -3.88
C LEU A 4 0.12 -5.63 -2.54
N GLN A 5 0.76 -6.13 -1.49
CA GLN A 5 0.76 -5.50 -0.17
C GLN A 5 2.11 -4.84 0.07
N ILE A 6 2.10 -3.59 0.45
CA ILE A 6 3.32 -2.84 0.75
C ILE A 6 3.23 -2.34 2.18
N TYR A 7 4.22 -2.65 2.98
CA TYR A 7 4.27 -2.33 4.41
C TYR A 7 5.23 -1.16 4.65
N PHE A 8 4.80 -0.20 5.47
CA PHE A 8 5.58 1.00 5.76
C PHE A 8 5.68 1.22 7.27
N ALA A 9 6.88 1.51 7.74
CA ALA A 9 7.09 2.02 9.09
C ALA A 9 7.24 3.54 9.01
N ILE A 10 6.22 4.27 9.45
CA ILE A 10 6.15 5.72 9.35
C ILE A 10 6.27 6.33 10.76
N GLU A 11 7.16 7.31 10.91
CA GLU A 11 7.31 8.05 12.16
C GLU A 11 6.01 8.74 12.55
N THR A 12 5.74 8.81 13.85
CA THR A 12 4.47 9.32 14.39
C THR A 12 4.17 10.74 13.92
N ASP A 13 5.18 11.59 13.78
CA ASP A 13 5.03 12.98 13.36
C ASP A 13 4.84 13.14 11.84
N ARG A 14 4.90 12.05 11.06
CA ARG A 14 4.75 12.06 9.61
C ARG A 14 3.51 11.33 9.12
N THR A 15 2.67 10.84 10.01
CA THR A 15 1.52 10.02 9.61
C THR A 15 0.49 10.79 8.80
N ASP A 16 0.20 12.04 9.18
CA ASP A 16 -0.75 12.86 8.42
C ASP A 16 -0.22 13.17 7.01
N ASP A 17 1.06 13.48 6.90
CA ASP A 17 1.70 13.72 5.60
C ASP A 17 1.69 12.46 4.74
N PHE A 18 1.89 11.29 5.33
CA PHE A 18 1.85 10.04 4.61
C PHE A 18 0.45 9.75 4.04
N GLU A 19 -0.59 9.97 4.83
CA GLU A 19 -1.97 9.79 4.38
C GLU A 19 -2.33 10.79 3.27
N THR A 20 -1.88 12.03 3.39
CA THR A 20 -2.08 13.05 2.35
C THR A 20 -1.34 12.67 1.06
N MET A 21 -0.10 12.20 1.17
CA MET A 21 0.70 11.75 0.03
C MET A 21 0.00 10.60 -0.71
N TYR A 22 -0.57 9.64 0.03
CA TYR A 22 -1.31 8.53 -0.59
C TYR A 22 -2.44 9.07 -1.47
N ALA A 23 -3.27 9.95 -0.93
CA ALA A 23 -4.43 10.49 -1.64
C ALA A 23 -4.06 11.39 -2.81
N GLU A 24 -3.03 12.22 -2.66
CA GLU A 24 -2.69 13.27 -3.61
C GLU A 24 -1.62 12.88 -4.63
N VAL A 25 -0.76 11.91 -4.31
CA VAL A 25 0.35 11.51 -5.17
C VAL A 25 0.21 10.07 -5.65
N TYR A 26 0.01 9.14 -4.71
CA TYR A 26 0.05 7.71 -5.00
C TYR A 26 -1.18 7.26 -5.82
N VAL A 27 -2.37 7.59 -5.36
CA VAL A 27 -3.61 7.19 -6.02
C VAL A 27 -3.73 7.79 -7.44
N PRO A 28 -3.46 9.08 -7.67
CA PRO A 28 -3.49 9.61 -9.02
C PRO A 28 -2.51 8.92 -9.97
N ALA A 29 -1.32 8.54 -9.49
CA ALA A 29 -0.35 7.81 -10.29
C ALA A 29 -0.84 6.41 -10.68
N LEU A 30 -1.55 5.74 -9.76
CA LEU A 30 -2.16 4.43 -10.02
C LEU A 30 -3.30 4.51 -11.03
N ARG A 31 -4.14 5.54 -10.92
CA ARG A 31 -5.37 5.65 -11.74
C ARG A 31 -5.13 5.73 -13.24
N VAL A 32 -3.95 6.13 -13.67
CA VAL A 32 -3.60 6.20 -15.10
C VAL A 32 -2.98 4.90 -15.60
N GLN A 33 -2.86 3.88 -14.76
CA GLN A 33 -2.20 2.63 -15.13
C GLN A 33 -3.17 1.64 -15.74
N GLN A 34 -2.70 0.94 -16.77
CA GLN A 34 -3.46 -0.14 -17.39
C GLN A 34 -3.68 -1.27 -16.37
N GLY A 35 -4.93 -1.71 -16.26
CA GLY A 35 -5.28 -2.85 -15.42
C GLY A 35 -5.41 -2.54 -13.93
N TYR A 36 -5.20 -1.30 -13.51
CA TYR A 36 -5.42 -0.90 -12.13
C TYR A 36 -6.91 -1.02 -11.76
N MET A 37 -7.22 -1.67 -10.65
CA MET A 37 -8.59 -1.90 -10.22
C MET A 37 -8.96 -1.11 -8.98
N ARG A 38 -8.13 -1.19 -7.92
CA ARG A 38 -8.37 -0.45 -6.69
C ARG A 38 -7.13 -0.46 -5.81
N SER A 39 -7.12 0.44 -4.83
CA SER A 39 -6.13 0.39 -3.75
C SER A 39 -6.78 0.79 -2.44
N ASP A 40 -6.15 0.39 -1.35
CA ASP A 40 -6.55 0.76 0.00
C ASP A 40 -5.32 1.15 0.79
N LEU A 41 -5.47 2.14 1.68
CA LEU A 41 -4.46 2.46 2.68
C LEU A 41 -4.99 2.04 4.04
N LEU A 42 -4.25 1.17 4.72
CA LEU A 42 -4.62 0.62 6.02
C LEU A 42 -3.70 1.20 7.09
N ARG A 43 -4.29 1.62 8.19
CA ARG A 43 -3.55 2.07 9.38
C ARG A 43 -3.70 1.02 10.47
N LEU A 44 -2.58 0.61 11.06
CA LEU A 44 -2.59 -0.32 12.18
C LEU A 44 -3.38 0.28 13.34
N PHE A 45 -4.17 -0.55 14.03
CA PHE A 45 -4.83 -0.12 15.27
C PHE A 45 -3.79 0.31 16.32
N PRO A 46 -4.17 1.19 17.25
CA PRO A 46 -3.28 1.56 18.35
C PRO A 46 -2.79 0.33 19.13
N PRO A 47 -1.62 0.41 19.78
CA PRO A 47 -1.01 -0.75 20.45
C PRO A 47 -1.91 -1.43 21.49
N ASP A 48 -2.72 -0.67 22.21
CA ASP A 48 -3.67 -1.22 23.20
C ASP A 48 -4.76 -2.08 22.53
N VAL A 49 -5.31 -1.61 21.41
CA VAL A 49 -6.31 -2.37 20.66
C VAL A 49 -5.68 -3.61 20.01
N THR A 50 -4.49 -3.46 19.45
CA THR A 50 -3.74 -4.58 18.85
C THR A 50 -3.49 -5.68 19.89
N ALA A 51 -3.10 -5.31 21.10
CA ALA A 51 -2.89 -6.25 22.20
C ALA A 51 -4.20 -6.92 22.62
N GLU A 52 -5.30 -6.16 22.68
CA GLU A 52 -6.61 -6.67 23.08
C GLU A 52 -7.12 -7.77 22.15
N ILE A 53 -6.94 -7.59 20.84
CA ILE A 53 -7.34 -8.59 19.84
C ILE A 53 -6.29 -9.68 19.63
N LYS A 54 -5.19 -9.63 20.38
CA LYS A 54 -4.09 -10.61 20.31
C LYS A 54 -3.47 -10.71 18.90
N ALA A 55 -3.42 -9.59 18.19
CA ALA A 55 -2.79 -9.52 16.88
C ALA A 55 -1.26 -9.63 17.00
N VAL A 56 -0.63 -10.15 15.95
CA VAL A 56 0.82 -10.26 15.90
C VAL A 56 1.44 -8.85 15.89
N PRO A 57 2.39 -8.56 16.79
CA PRO A 57 3.08 -7.27 16.76
C PRO A 57 3.85 -7.05 15.47
N THR A 58 3.93 -5.81 15.02
CA THR A 58 4.69 -5.42 13.83
C THR A 58 5.17 -3.98 13.97
N GLU A 59 6.33 -3.69 13.39
CA GLU A 59 6.85 -2.34 13.27
C GLU A 59 6.18 -1.54 12.15
N TYR A 60 5.47 -2.21 11.24
CA TYR A 60 4.81 -1.56 10.12
C TYR A 60 3.43 -1.03 10.54
N ASN A 61 3.30 0.29 10.62
CA ASN A 61 2.05 0.91 11.05
C ASN A 61 1.11 1.28 9.88
N TYR A 62 1.58 1.16 8.64
CA TYR A 62 0.76 1.37 7.44
C TYR A 62 0.95 0.25 6.44
N GLN A 63 -0.10 -0.03 5.70
CA GLN A 63 -0.08 -1.01 4.62
C GLN A 63 -0.89 -0.47 3.45
N MET A 64 -0.29 -0.48 2.25
CA MET A 64 -1.04 -0.26 1.02
C MET A 64 -1.40 -1.60 0.41
N GLU A 65 -2.62 -1.70 -0.12
CA GLU A 65 -3.04 -2.85 -0.91
C GLU A 65 -3.40 -2.35 -2.30
N LEU A 66 -2.74 -2.90 -3.32
CA LEU A 66 -2.97 -2.53 -4.71
C LEU A 66 -3.46 -3.76 -5.47
N VAL A 67 -4.59 -3.62 -6.16
CA VAL A 67 -5.16 -4.70 -6.97
C VAL A 67 -5.05 -4.34 -8.44
N PHE A 68 -4.43 -5.24 -9.22
CA PHE A 68 -4.37 -5.18 -10.68
C PHE A 68 -5.05 -6.41 -11.25
N ASP A 69 -5.58 -6.27 -12.45
CA ASP A 69 -6.24 -7.39 -13.15
C ASP A 69 -5.26 -8.52 -13.46
N THR A 70 -4.01 -8.18 -13.80
CA THR A 70 -2.96 -9.17 -14.10
C THR A 70 -1.62 -8.75 -13.52
N GLU A 71 -0.76 -9.73 -13.28
CA GLU A 71 0.63 -9.49 -12.89
C GLU A 71 1.41 -8.74 -13.98
N ALA A 72 1.10 -9.01 -15.25
CA ALA A 72 1.74 -8.29 -16.36
C ALA A 72 1.48 -6.78 -16.27
N ASN A 73 0.25 -6.39 -15.98
CA ASN A 73 -0.10 -4.98 -15.83
C ASN A 73 0.52 -4.38 -14.57
N ARG A 74 0.63 -5.14 -13.47
CA ARG A 74 1.36 -4.69 -12.30
C ARG A 74 2.82 -4.38 -12.64
N ARG A 75 3.46 -5.21 -13.49
CA ARG A 75 4.84 -4.97 -13.93
C ARG A 75 4.98 -3.69 -14.76
N LEU A 76 3.98 -3.39 -15.59
CA LEU A 76 3.96 -2.12 -16.33
C LEU A 76 3.90 -0.93 -15.38
N TRP A 77 3.12 -1.04 -14.32
CA TRP A 77 3.09 -0.05 -13.24
C TRP A 77 4.47 0.15 -12.63
N ALA A 78 5.13 -0.94 -12.24
CA ALA A 78 6.46 -0.88 -11.61
C ALA A 78 7.53 -0.25 -12.53
N ALA A 79 7.35 -0.35 -13.85
CA ALA A 79 8.28 0.20 -14.83
C ALA A 79 7.89 1.62 -15.29
N SER A 80 6.77 2.16 -14.83
CA SER A 80 6.26 3.45 -15.30
C SER A 80 6.98 4.63 -14.62
N PRO A 81 7.05 5.80 -15.29
CA PRO A 81 7.59 6.99 -14.66
C PRO A 81 6.74 7.47 -13.48
N GLU A 82 5.43 7.24 -13.51
CA GLU A 82 4.52 7.56 -12.41
C GLU A 82 4.86 6.77 -11.16
N HIS A 83 5.27 5.50 -11.31
CA HIS A 83 5.72 4.68 -10.19
C HIS A 83 6.97 5.26 -9.52
N VAL A 84 7.92 5.72 -10.29
CA VAL A 84 9.16 6.33 -9.73
C VAL A 84 8.78 7.50 -8.80
N THR A 85 7.94 8.39 -9.27
CA THR A 85 7.50 9.56 -8.48
C THR A 85 6.73 9.12 -7.22
N ALA A 86 5.76 8.21 -7.38
CA ALA A 86 4.93 7.75 -6.27
C ALA A 86 5.75 6.97 -5.24
N TRP A 87 6.61 6.07 -5.70
CA TRP A 87 7.44 5.26 -4.80
C TRP A 87 8.46 6.10 -4.05
N ASP A 88 9.10 7.05 -4.72
CA ASP A 88 10.03 7.96 -4.05
C ASP A 88 9.32 8.77 -2.96
N ALA A 89 8.12 9.26 -3.24
CA ALA A 89 7.33 10.00 -2.25
C ALA A 89 6.98 9.12 -1.03
N ALA A 90 6.51 7.89 -1.26
CA ALA A 90 6.11 6.99 -0.19
C ALA A 90 7.30 6.45 0.60
N SER A 91 8.29 5.90 -0.08
CA SER A 91 9.45 5.29 0.58
C SER A 91 10.33 6.31 1.29
N GLY A 92 10.35 7.55 0.78
CA GLY A 92 11.11 8.63 1.42
C GLY A 92 10.56 9.05 2.78
N MET A 93 9.31 8.69 3.10
CA MET A 93 8.70 8.96 4.42
C MET A 93 8.87 7.80 5.40
N ALA A 94 9.32 6.64 4.94
CA ALA A 94 9.38 5.43 5.75
C ALA A 94 10.78 5.15 6.26
N SER A 95 10.89 4.67 7.50
CA SER A 95 12.13 4.15 8.04
C SER A 95 12.41 2.73 7.58
N GLN A 96 11.36 1.96 7.27
CA GLN A 96 11.43 0.61 6.74
C GLN A 96 10.29 0.37 5.77
N VAL A 97 10.54 -0.44 4.74
CA VAL A 97 9.51 -0.90 3.79
C VAL A 97 9.71 -2.39 3.54
N ALA A 98 8.60 -3.07 3.24
CA ALA A 98 8.59 -4.46 2.80
C ALA A 98 7.35 -4.68 1.96
N TRP A 99 7.30 -5.77 1.20
CA TRP A 99 6.11 -6.07 0.41
C TRP A 99 5.97 -7.56 0.16
N ARG A 100 4.73 -7.96 -0.15
CA ARG A 100 4.36 -9.31 -0.59
C ARG A 100 3.33 -9.19 -1.69
N ALA A 101 3.27 -10.20 -2.54
CA ALA A 101 2.30 -10.25 -3.62
C ALA A 101 1.59 -11.59 -3.63
N TYR A 102 0.32 -11.57 -4.05
CA TYR A 102 -0.56 -12.73 -4.01
C TYR A 102 -1.41 -12.82 -5.27
N ASP A 103 -1.69 -14.04 -5.71
CA ASP A 103 -2.83 -14.28 -6.60
C ASP A 103 -4.11 -14.20 -5.77
N MET A 104 -5.13 -13.54 -6.31
CA MET A 104 -6.44 -13.53 -5.66
C MET A 104 -7.20 -14.78 -6.11
N VAL A 105 -7.25 -15.78 -5.24
CA VAL A 105 -7.79 -17.11 -5.56
C VAL A 105 -9.30 -17.10 -5.62
N ASP A 106 -9.92 -16.30 -4.78
CA ASP A 106 -11.38 -16.21 -4.67
C ASP A 106 -11.75 -14.85 -4.10
N GLU A 107 -12.99 -14.42 -4.35
CA GLU A 107 -13.48 -13.15 -3.89
C GLU A 107 -14.98 -13.27 -3.58
N ASP A 108 -15.38 -12.78 -2.41
CA ASP A 108 -16.76 -12.72 -1.99
C ASP A 108 -17.13 -11.30 -1.63
N GLN A 109 -18.23 -10.81 -2.20
CA GLN A 109 -18.76 -9.48 -1.92
C GLN A 109 -20.26 -9.57 -1.63
N MET A 110 -20.70 -8.77 -0.68
CA MET A 110 -22.11 -8.68 -0.30
C MET A 110 -22.82 -7.53 -1.02
#